data_efd801cfec15d606259e3fed2baf0579
#
_entry.id   efd801cfec15d606259e3fed2baf0579
#
_cell.length_a   1.000
_cell.length_b   1.000
_cell.length_c   1.000
_cell.angle_alpha   90.00
_cell.angle_beta   90.00
_cell.angle_gamma   90.00
#
_symmetry.space_group_name_H-M   'P 1'
#
loop_
_entity.id
_entity.type
_entity.pdbx_description
1 polymer ?
#
loop_
_entity_poly.entity_id
_entity_poly.type
_entity_poly.pdbx_seq_one_letter_code
_entity_poly.pdbx_strand_id
1 'polypeptide(L)'
;MSDDMSDTDEIPVAHRTRVEHKPRLARTIRVLALPIVLGWLVLAVGVNVFVPQLEKVAEEVSVPLSPSDAPSVTGMKHIGEKFKEYDSDNLVLVTLVGDKPLGEDAHRFYDGLVEKLKRDPHVEHALNFWGQRFTSSGVESYDHKSAYVQVNLRGDQGGAVGDKSVAAIRKIVADSKPPAGVKAYVAGQGALTADTIVVG
;
A
#
# COMPACT_ATOMS: atom_id res chain seq x y z
N MET A 1 83.47 -5.05 -63.24
CA MET A 1 84.00 -5.57 -62.01
C MET A 1 82.87 -5.37 -61.02
N SER A 2 82.08 -6.37 -60.94
CA SER A 2 81.64 -7.07 -59.73
C SER A 2 80.54 -6.32 -58.97
N ASP A 3 79.62 -6.83 -58.60
CA ASP A 3 78.83 -7.99 -58.37
C ASP A 3 77.57 -7.51 -57.65
N ASP A 4 76.53 -7.86 -58.22
CA ASP A 4 75.23 -7.62 -57.71
C ASP A 4 74.72 -8.96 -57.16
N MET A 5 74.23 -8.93 -55.92
CA MET A 5 73.53 -10.06 -55.33
C MET A 5 72.29 -9.56 -54.60
N SER A 6 71.27 -9.50 -55.40
CA SER A 6 69.92 -9.32 -54.92
C SER A 6 69.38 -10.66 -54.41
N ASP A 7 69.36 -10.82 -53.13
CA ASP A 7 68.65 -11.91 -52.45
C ASP A 7 67.25 -11.47 -52.09
N THR A 8 66.30 -12.04 -52.81
CA THR A 8 64.84 -11.80 -52.57
C THR A 8 64.34 -12.88 -51.62
N ASP A 9 64.26 -12.52 -50.38
CA ASP A 9 63.61 -13.36 -49.35
C ASP A 9 62.10 -13.47 -49.64
N GLU A 10 61.71 -14.63 -50.16
CA GLU A 10 60.27 -15.02 -50.26
C GLU A 10 59.74 -15.30 -48.83
N ILE A 11 58.83 -14.45 -48.42
CA ILE A 11 58.03 -14.65 -47.21
C ILE A 11 56.98 -15.74 -47.46
N PRO A 12 57.00 -16.87 -46.72
CA PRO A 12 55.99 -17.92 -46.92
C PRO A 12 54.59 -17.41 -46.46
N VAL A 13 53.68 -17.34 -47.42
CA VAL A 13 52.26 -17.06 -47.16
C VAL A 13 51.66 -18.24 -46.38
N ALA A 14 51.42 -18.00 -45.11
CA ALA A 14 50.72 -18.94 -44.27
C ALA A 14 49.30 -19.17 -44.78
N HIS A 15 49.04 -20.34 -45.31
CA HIS A 15 47.70 -20.81 -45.58
C HIS A 15 46.91 -20.89 -44.28
N ARG A 16 46.05 -19.88 -44.09
CA ARG A 16 44.99 -19.97 -43.04
C ARG A 16 44.04 -21.07 -43.48
N THR A 17 44.13 -22.23 -42.89
CA THR A 17 43.14 -23.28 -42.95
C THR A 17 41.82 -22.72 -42.37
N ARG A 18 40.90 -22.38 -43.28
CA ARG A 18 39.55 -22.01 -42.89
C ARG A 18 38.86 -23.27 -42.34
N VAL A 19 38.73 -23.34 -41.04
CA VAL A 19 37.95 -24.39 -40.37
C VAL A 19 36.49 -24.20 -40.77
N GLU A 20 36.03 -24.98 -41.77
CA GLU A 20 34.61 -25.08 -42.12
C GLU A 20 33.85 -25.71 -40.95
N HIS A 21 33.28 -24.87 -40.10
CA HIS A 21 32.33 -25.32 -39.12
C HIS A 21 31.05 -25.75 -39.84
N LYS A 22 30.85 -27.05 -39.89
CA LYS A 22 29.68 -27.69 -40.49
C LYS A 22 28.37 -27.08 -39.96
N PRO A 23 27.41 -26.67 -40.81
CA PRO A 23 26.20 -25.92 -40.44
C PRO A 23 25.13 -26.73 -39.70
N ARG A 24 25.49 -27.89 -39.14
CA ARG A 24 24.56 -28.75 -38.39
C ARG A 24 24.10 -28.12 -37.10
N LEU A 25 24.99 -27.44 -36.37
CA LEU A 25 24.62 -26.70 -35.13
C LEU A 25 23.62 -25.57 -35.39
N ALA A 26 23.85 -24.80 -36.45
CA ALA A 26 22.96 -23.69 -36.81
C ALA A 26 21.54 -24.15 -37.18
N ARG A 27 21.44 -25.33 -37.82
CA ARG A 27 20.13 -25.91 -38.17
C ARG A 27 19.40 -26.45 -36.95
N THR A 28 20.13 -27.08 -36.05
CA THR A 28 19.56 -27.59 -34.75
C THR A 28 19.09 -26.47 -33.89
N ILE A 29 19.86 -25.38 -33.76
CA ILE A 29 19.47 -24.19 -32.99
C ILE A 29 18.22 -23.55 -33.56
N ARG A 30 18.12 -23.44 -34.90
CA ARG A 30 16.96 -22.83 -35.56
C ARG A 30 15.69 -23.69 -35.43
N VAL A 31 15.80 -25.01 -35.42
CA VAL A 31 14.67 -25.92 -35.24
C VAL A 31 14.21 -25.99 -33.78
N LEU A 32 15.17 -25.93 -32.84
CA LEU A 32 14.84 -25.95 -31.41
C LEU A 32 14.45 -24.57 -30.83
N ALA A 33 14.81 -23.48 -31.52
CA ALA A 33 14.51 -22.13 -31.02
C ALA A 33 13.00 -21.90 -30.80
N LEU A 34 12.18 -22.34 -31.77
CA LEU A 34 10.73 -22.16 -31.69
C LEU A 34 10.09 -22.92 -30.52
N PRO A 35 10.34 -24.24 -30.32
CA PRO A 35 9.79 -24.96 -29.18
C PRO A 35 10.35 -24.48 -27.84
N ILE A 36 11.60 -24.02 -27.77
CA ILE A 36 12.17 -23.44 -26.55
C ILE A 36 11.44 -22.13 -26.20
N VAL A 37 11.24 -21.23 -27.16
CA VAL A 37 10.50 -19.98 -26.94
C VAL A 37 9.06 -20.25 -26.53
N LEU A 38 8.39 -21.20 -27.18
CA LEU A 38 7.05 -21.62 -26.81
C LEU A 38 7.01 -22.21 -25.40
N GLY A 39 7.99 -23.05 -25.04
CA GLY A 39 8.12 -23.61 -23.71
C GLY A 39 8.28 -22.52 -22.63
N TRP A 40 9.10 -21.51 -22.90
CA TRP A 40 9.27 -20.36 -21.98
C TRP A 40 8.01 -19.51 -21.88
N LEU A 41 7.28 -19.31 -22.99
CA LEU A 41 6.00 -18.58 -22.95
C LEU A 41 4.95 -19.33 -22.13
N VAL A 42 4.83 -20.65 -22.32
CA VAL A 42 3.91 -21.49 -21.53
C VAL A 42 4.30 -21.47 -20.05
N LEU A 43 5.60 -21.55 -19.76
CA LEU A 43 6.11 -21.46 -18.39
C LEU A 43 5.79 -20.07 -17.78
N ALA A 44 6.03 -18.99 -18.51
CA ALA A 44 5.76 -17.63 -18.04
C ALA A 44 4.27 -17.40 -17.77
N VAL A 45 3.40 -17.86 -18.67
CA VAL A 45 1.95 -17.81 -18.49
C VAL A 45 1.53 -18.68 -17.30
N GLY A 46 2.06 -19.91 -17.20
CA GLY A 46 1.79 -20.83 -16.11
C GLY A 46 2.18 -20.23 -14.75
N VAL A 47 3.39 -19.70 -14.64
CA VAL A 47 3.84 -19.03 -13.42
C VAL A 47 2.94 -17.83 -13.06
N ASN A 48 2.57 -17.03 -14.05
CA ASN A 48 1.70 -15.86 -13.82
C ASN A 48 0.28 -16.23 -13.37
N VAL A 49 -0.24 -17.38 -13.81
CA VAL A 49 -1.59 -17.85 -13.46
C VAL A 49 -1.62 -18.61 -12.15
N PHE A 50 -0.59 -19.45 -11.89
CA PHE A 50 -0.59 -20.33 -10.72
C PHE A 50 0.14 -19.77 -9.51
N VAL A 51 1.07 -18.82 -9.70
CA VAL A 51 1.74 -18.16 -8.58
C VAL A 51 0.95 -16.90 -8.24
N PRO A 52 0.41 -16.80 -7.00
CA PRO A 52 -0.25 -15.57 -6.56
C PRO A 52 0.71 -14.40 -6.70
N GLN A 53 0.22 -13.31 -7.23
CA GLN A 53 1.03 -12.09 -7.34
C GLN A 53 1.49 -11.69 -5.95
N LEU A 54 2.74 -11.27 -5.82
CA LEU A 54 3.35 -10.90 -4.54
C LEU A 54 2.50 -9.85 -3.80
N GLU A 55 1.85 -8.96 -4.54
CA GLU A 55 0.90 -7.97 -4.02
C GLU A 55 -0.28 -8.61 -3.28
N LYS A 56 -0.88 -9.67 -3.84
CA LYS A 56 -1.98 -10.39 -3.16
C LYS A 56 -1.52 -11.10 -1.91
N VAL A 57 -0.32 -11.69 -1.95
CA VAL A 57 0.27 -12.34 -0.77
C VAL A 57 0.64 -11.28 0.28
N ALA A 58 1.15 -10.13 -0.14
CA ALA A 58 1.44 -9.02 0.77
C ALA A 58 0.16 -8.44 1.41
N GLU A 59 -0.94 -8.33 0.66
CA GLU A 59 -2.24 -7.93 1.21
C GLU A 59 -2.82 -8.94 2.20
N GLU A 60 -2.62 -10.24 1.97
CA GLU A 60 -3.13 -11.32 2.85
C GLU A 60 -2.25 -11.55 4.08
N VAL A 61 -0.96 -11.26 3.99
CA VAL A 61 0.06 -11.53 5.02
C VAL A 61 0.72 -10.21 5.47
N SER A 62 0.03 -9.07 5.31
CA SER A 62 0.55 -7.80 5.80
C SER A 62 0.83 -7.91 7.31
N VAL A 63 2.09 -7.69 7.66
CA VAL A 63 2.56 -7.75 9.05
C VAL A 63 2.37 -6.37 9.66
N PRO A 64 1.76 -6.25 10.84
CA PRO A 64 1.66 -4.98 11.54
C PRO A 64 3.00 -4.27 11.63
N LEU A 65 3.02 -2.96 11.40
CA LEU A 65 4.24 -2.14 11.43
C LEU A 65 4.90 -2.10 12.81
N SER A 66 4.11 -2.28 13.85
CA SER A 66 4.60 -2.39 15.22
C SER A 66 4.58 -3.84 15.67
N PRO A 67 5.64 -4.34 16.33
CA PRO A 67 5.62 -5.65 16.95
C PRO A 67 4.41 -5.76 17.90
N SER A 68 3.69 -6.86 17.84
CA SER A 68 2.48 -7.08 18.64
C SER A 68 2.73 -7.08 20.17
N ASP A 69 3.99 -7.29 20.56
CA ASP A 69 4.49 -7.27 21.94
C ASP A 69 5.07 -5.91 22.37
N ALA A 70 5.07 -4.92 21.49
CA ALA A 70 5.53 -3.58 21.83
C ALA A 70 4.70 -3.02 23.02
N PRO A 71 5.36 -2.40 24.02
CA PRO A 71 4.65 -1.90 25.23
C PRO A 71 3.53 -0.91 24.90
N SER A 72 3.67 -0.10 23.85
CA SER A 72 2.65 0.84 23.40
C SER A 72 1.42 0.13 22.83
N VAL A 73 1.62 -0.90 22.00
CA VAL A 73 0.54 -1.72 21.42
C VAL A 73 -0.19 -2.47 22.52
N THR A 74 0.56 -3.15 23.38
CA THR A 74 0.00 -3.89 24.52
C THR A 74 -0.77 -2.98 25.47
N GLY A 75 -0.23 -1.79 25.76
CA GLY A 75 -0.90 -0.79 26.60
C GLY A 75 -2.21 -0.30 25.99
N MET A 76 -2.23 -0.02 24.69
CA MET A 76 -3.42 0.43 23.97
C MET A 76 -4.52 -0.63 23.99
N LYS A 77 -4.18 -1.87 23.62
CA LYS A 77 -5.12 -3.01 23.67
C LYS A 77 -5.64 -3.28 25.07
N HIS A 78 -4.79 -3.18 26.08
CA HIS A 78 -5.20 -3.35 27.48
C HIS A 78 -6.21 -2.27 27.95
N ILE A 79 -6.05 -1.03 27.49
CA ILE A 79 -7.03 0.03 27.74
C ILE A 79 -8.36 -0.34 27.09
N GLY A 80 -8.37 -0.66 25.80
CA GLY A 80 -9.58 -1.05 25.07
C GLY A 80 -10.32 -2.21 25.73
N GLU A 81 -9.60 -3.25 26.11
CA GLU A 81 -10.13 -4.41 26.81
C GLU A 81 -10.76 -4.04 28.18
N LYS A 82 -10.04 -3.24 28.98
CA LYS A 82 -10.54 -2.84 30.30
C LYS A 82 -11.80 -1.99 30.25
N PHE A 83 -11.91 -1.12 29.26
CA PHE A 83 -13.09 -0.30 29.04
C PHE A 83 -14.14 -0.99 28.16
N LYS A 84 -13.83 -2.17 27.57
CA LYS A 84 -14.69 -2.93 26.64
C LYS A 84 -15.07 -2.10 25.40
N GLU A 85 -14.12 -1.39 24.85
CA GLU A 85 -14.35 -0.46 23.73
C GLU A 85 -13.75 -0.95 22.42
N TYR A 86 -12.53 -1.52 22.43
CA TYR A 86 -11.82 -2.01 21.26
C TYR A 86 -10.73 -3.02 21.63
N ASP A 87 -10.35 -3.84 20.65
CA ASP A 87 -9.32 -4.87 20.81
C ASP A 87 -8.08 -4.62 19.94
N SER A 88 -8.17 -3.65 19.01
CA SER A 88 -7.11 -3.30 18.05
C SER A 88 -6.28 -2.10 18.50
N ASP A 89 -5.16 -1.86 17.82
CA ASP A 89 -4.35 -0.64 17.94
C ASP A 89 -4.58 0.33 16.77
N ASN A 90 -5.57 0.06 15.92
CA ASN A 90 -5.84 0.82 14.70
C ASN A 90 -6.76 2.02 14.98
N LEU A 91 -6.14 3.18 15.08
CA LEU A 91 -6.82 4.44 15.37
C LEU A 91 -6.81 5.38 14.15
N VAL A 92 -7.97 5.88 13.78
CA VAL A 92 -8.11 6.98 12.82
C VAL A 92 -8.86 8.16 13.42
N LEU A 93 -8.62 9.33 12.86
CA LEU A 93 -9.34 10.56 13.15
C LEU A 93 -10.15 10.96 11.94
N VAL A 94 -11.45 11.09 12.10
CA VAL A 94 -12.28 11.71 11.05
C VAL A 94 -12.44 13.18 11.43
N THR A 95 -11.81 14.05 10.61
CA THR A 95 -11.69 15.48 10.90
C THR A 95 -12.58 16.29 9.98
N LEU A 96 -13.36 17.18 10.53
CA LEU A 96 -14.09 18.21 9.80
C LEU A 96 -13.26 19.50 9.78
N VAL A 97 -13.19 20.15 8.62
CA VAL A 97 -12.51 21.44 8.45
C VAL A 97 -13.43 22.39 7.70
N GLY A 98 -13.72 23.53 8.30
CA GLY A 98 -14.53 24.59 7.73
C GLY A 98 -13.74 25.81 7.29
N ASP A 99 -14.18 26.48 6.25
CA ASP A 99 -13.64 27.79 5.84
C ASP A 99 -13.94 28.87 6.88
N LYS A 100 -15.00 28.67 7.67
CA LYS A 100 -15.48 29.51 8.77
C LYS A 100 -15.67 28.66 10.02
N PRO A 101 -15.87 29.26 11.20
CA PRO A 101 -16.22 28.52 12.41
C PRO A 101 -17.39 27.57 12.16
N LEU A 102 -17.26 26.34 12.64
CA LEU A 102 -18.22 25.28 12.48
C LEU A 102 -19.51 25.61 13.24
N GLY A 103 -20.61 25.72 12.52
CA GLY A 103 -21.93 26.05 13.07
C GLY A 103 -22.79 24.80 13.31
N GLU A 104 -24.07 25.04 13.65
CA GLU A 104 -25.04 23.96 13.94
C GLU A 104 -25.21 22.95 12.80
N ASP A 105 -25.08 23.38 11.52
CA ASP A 105 -25.17 22.47 10.39
C ASP A 105 -24.02 21.47 10.39
N ALA A 106 -22.81 21.92 10.74
CA ALA A 106 -21.65 21.07 10.90
C ALA A 106 -21.80 20.11 12.08
N HIS A 107 -22.38 20.55 13.20
CA HIS A 107 -22.71 19.68 14.33
C HIS A 107 -23.70 18.59 13.93
N ARG A 108 -24.79 18.93 13.28
CA ARG A 108 -25.77 17.92 12.80
C ARG A 108 -25.15 16.94 11.83
N PHE A 109 -24.32 17.42 10.93
CA PHE A 109 -23.58 16.55 10.01
C PHE A 109 -22.63 15.61 10.76
N TYR A 110 -21.86 16.14 11.72
CA TYR A 110 -20.95 15.39 12.56
C TYR A 110 -21.68 14.26 13.30
N ASP A 111 -22.78 14.58 14.00
CA ASP A 111 -23.56 13.58 14.73
C ASP A 111 -24.10 12.48 13.80
N GLY A 112 -24.60 12.86 12.65
CA GLY A 112 -25.05 11.90 11.63
C GLY A 112 -23.92 11.03 11.09
N LEU A 113 -22.72 11.59 10.93
CA LEU A 113 -21.54 10.86 10.50
C LEU A 113 -21.07 9.88 11.60
N VAL A 114 -20.98 10.32 12.86
CA VAL A 114 -20.65 9.46 13.99
C VAL A 114 -21.59 8.27 14.11
N GLU A 115 -22.90 8.49 13.95
CA GLU A 115 -23.88 7.40 13.99
C GLU A 115 -23.73 6.42 12.81
N LYS A 116 -23.31 6.87 11.64
CA LYS A 116 -22.96 5.98 10.52
C LYS A 116 -21.73 5.15 10.82
N LEU A 117 -20.68 5.79 11.35
CA LEU A 117 -19.43 5.14 11.73
C LEU A 117 -19.68 4.05 12.78
N LYS A 118 -20.45 4.33 13.84
CA LYS A 118 -20.79 3.36 14.89
C LYS A 118 -21.53 2.11 14.38
N ARG A 119 -22.24 2.21 13.26
CA ARG A 119 -23.01 1.10 12.67
C ARG A 119 -22.19 0.26 11.69
N ASP A 120 -21.01 0.74 11.30
CA ASP A 120 -20.17 0.02 10.33
C ASP A 120 -19.43 -1.14 11.01
N PRO A 121 -19.41 -2.34 10.41
CA PRO A 121 -18.77 -3.52 11.02
C PRO A 121 -17.24 -3.40 11.14
N HIS A 122 -16.63 -2.44 10.46
CA HIS A 122 -15.18 -2.17 10.54
C HIS A 122 -14.81 -1.24 11.71
N VAL A 123 -15.80 -0.67 12.39
CA VAL A 123 -15.61 0.19 13.56
C VAL A 123 -15.83 -0.63 14.84
N GLU A 124 -14.86 -0.58 15.75
CA GLU A 124 -14.99 -1.14 17.07
C GLU A 124 -15.57 -0.12 18.03
N HIS A 125 -15.05 1.11 18.00
CA HIS A 125 -15.51 2.18 18.86
C HIS A 125 -15.35 3.55 18.18
N ALA A 126 -16.29 4.45 18.43
CA ALA A 126 -16.23 5.85 17.97
C ALA A 126 -16.58 6.80 19.12
N LEU A 127 -15.62 7.66 19.47
CA LEU A 127 -15.71 8.60 20.57
C LEU A 127 -16.32 9.92 20.09
N ASN A 128 -17.60 10.13 20.39
CA ASN A 128 -18.30 11.38 20.08
C ASN A 128 -18.01 12.44 21.16
N PHE A 129 -16.82 13.01 21.15
CA PHE A 129 -16.46 14.06 22.10
C PHE A 129 -17.08 15.42 21.76
N TRP A 130 -17.20 15.76 20.48
CA TRP A 130 -17.73 17.06 20.06
C TRP A 130 -19.23 17.18 20.28
N GLY A 131 -19.97 16.08 20.19
CA GLY A 131 -21.39 16.03 20.54
C GLY A 131 -21.68 16.11 22.04
N GLN A 132 -20.65 16.12 22.91
CA GLN A 132 -20.82 16.17 24.36
C GLN A 132 -20.31 17.49 24.93
N ARG A 133 -21.14 18.14 25.71
CA ARG A 133 -20.88 19.49 26.23
C ARG A 133 -19.59 19.64 27.06
N PHE A 134 -19.16 18.60 27.77
CA PHE A 134 -17.97 18.66 28.60
C PHE A 134 -16.67 18.32 27.89
N THR A 135 -16.72 17.69 26.71
CA THR A 135 -15.55 17.22 25.99
C THR A 135 -15.34 17.95 24.66
N SER A 136 -16.32 18.70 24.20
CA SER A 136 -16.27 19.37 22.88
C SER A 136 -15.07 20.29 22.69
N SER A 137 -14.69 21.03 23.74
CA SER A 137 -13.53 21.94 23.69
C SER A 137 -12.18 21.22 23.55
N GLY A 138 -12.11 19.93 23.84
CA GLY A 138 -10.90 19.11 23.69
C GLY A 138 -10.67 18.59 22.30
N VAL A 139 -11.67 18.63 21.42
CA VAL A 139 -11.64 18.08 20.05
C VAL A 139 -11.94 19.11 18.97
N GLU A 140 -12.17 20.32 19.37
CA GLU A 140 -12.39 21.48 18.51
C GLU A 140 -11.13 22.37 18.51
N SER A 141 -10.79 22.92 17.32
CA SER A 141 -9.68 23.86 17.23
C SER A 141 -10.00 25.19 17.91
N TYR A 142 -8.95 25.93 18.32
CA TYR A 142 -9.11 27.22 19.00
C TYR A 142 -9.89 28.27 18.18
N ASP A 143 -9.80 28.21 16.84
CA ASP A 143 -10.53 29.10 15.94
C ASP A 143 -11.92 28.54 15.55
N HIS A 144 -12.35 27.46 16.16
CA HIS A 144 -13.61 26.77 15.92
C HIS A 144 -13.83 26.30 14.47
N LYS A 145 -12.75 26.19 13.67
CA LYS A 145 -12.87 25.80 12.26
C LYS A 145 -12.67 24.30 12.03
N SER A 146 -12.19 23.57 12.99
CA SER A 146 -12.05 22.13 12.84
C SER A 146 -12.47 21.39 14.10
N ALA A 147 -13.01 20.19 13.87
CA ALA A 147 -13.34 19.24 14.93
C ALA A 147 -13.08 17.82 14.43
N TYR A 148 -12.80 16.89 15.34
CA TYR A 148 -12.56 15.51 14.95
C TYR A 148 -13.36 14.52 15.80
N VAL A 149 -13.59 13.33 15.24
CA VAL A 149 -14.01 12.14 15.96
C VAL A 149 -12.89 11.12 15.92
N GLN A 150 -12.61 10.52 17.06
CA GLN A 150 -11.67 9.42 17.19
C GLN A 150 -12.41 8.11 16.95
N VAL A 151 -11.87 7.28 16.07
CA VAL A 151 -12.48 6.01 15.67
C VAL A 151 -11.45 4.90 15.78
N ASN A 152 -11.74 3.91 16.62
CA ASN A 152 -10.98 2.67 16.72
C ASN A 152 -11.56 1.68 15.70
N LEU A 153 -10.69 1.13 14.86
CA LEU A 153 -11.07 0.29 13.75
C LEU A 153 -10.73 -1.17 14.04
N ARG A 154 -11.49 -2.07 13.43
CA ARG A 154 -11.22 -3.50 13.51
C ARG A 154 -9.93 -3.86 12.79
N GLY A 155 -9.15 -4.73 13.41
CA GLY A 155 -7.86 -5.22 12.90
C GLY A 155 -6.72 -4.28 13.22
N ASP A 156 -5.55 -4.85 13.46
CA ASP A 156 -4.37 -4.10 13.87
C ASP A 156 -3.82 -3.22 12.73
N GLN A 157 -3.19 -2.13 13.11
CA GLN A 157 -2.59 -1.15 12.21
C GLN A 157 -1.55 -1.80 11.29
N GLY A 158 -1.69 -1.59 9.98
CA GLY A 158 -0.83 -2.17 8.96
C GLY A 158 -1.13 -3.65 8.65
N GLY A 159 -2.14 -4.24 9.28
CA GLY A 159 -2.63 -5.56 8.94
C GLY A 159 -3.74 -5.48 7.87
N ALA A 160 -3.90 -6.55 7.07
CA ALA A 160 -4.88 -6.60 5.97
C ALA A 160 -6.32 -6.27 6.41
N VAL A 161 -6.72 -6.68 7.60
CA VAL A 161 -8.04 -6.35 8.17
C VAL A 161 -8.10 -4.86 8.54
N GLY A 162 -7.02 -4.32 9.12
CA GLY A 162 -6.91 -2.92 9.48
C GLY A 162 -7.00 -2.01 8.26
N ASP A 163 -6.30 -2.34 7.18
CA ASP A 163 -6.30 -1.56 5.94
C ASP A 163 -7.67 -1.58 5.25
N LYS A 164 -8.36 -2.73 5.24
CA LYS A 164 -9.75 -2.82 4.77
C LYS A 164 -10.68 -1.95 5.61
N SER A 165 -10.47 -1.89 6.92
CA SER A 165 -11.25 -1.03 7.81
C SER A 165 -11.00 0.45 7.53
N VAL A 166 -9.75 0.87 7.31
CA VAL A 166 -9.43 2.25 6.89
C VAL A 166 -10.10 2.60 5.56
N ALA A 167 -10.03 1.70 4.57
CA ALA A 167 -10.67 1.90 3.28
C ALA A 167 -12.21 2.06 3.40
N ALA A 168 -12.85 1.27 4.26
CA ALA A 168 -14.29 1.38 4.53
C ALA A 168 -14.65 2.76 5.13
N ILE A 169 -13.87 3.25 6.10
CA ILE A 169 -14.10 4.57 6.69
C ILE A 169 -13.89 5.69 5.67
N ARG A 170 -12.85 5.60 4.86
CA ARG A 170 -12.62 6.56 3.75
C ARG A 170 -13.81 6.61 2.80
N LYS A 171 -14.39 5.45 2.47
CA LYS A 171 -15.59 5.39 1.64
C LYS A 171 -16.78 6.05 2.30
N ILE A 172 -17.04 5.78 3.58
CA ILE A 172 -18.14 6.42 4.32
C ILE A 172 -17.99 7.94 4.33
N VAL A 173 -16.77 8.43 4.57
CA VAL A 173 -16.47 9.88 4.58
C VAL A 173 -16.61 10.49 3.19
N ALA A 174 -16.09 9.83 2.15
CA ALA A 174 -16.21 10.30 0.76
C ALA A 174 -17.67 10.34 0.26
N ASP A 175 -18.48 9.35 0.65
CA ASP A 175 -19.89 9.27 0.32
C ASP A 175 -20.77 10.21 1.19
N SER A 176 -20.18 10.81 2.23
CA SER A 176 -20.85 11.79 3.07
C SER A 176 -21.00 13.12 2.31
N LYS A 177 -22.03 13.90 2.68
CA LYS A 177 -22.28 15.19 2.06
C LYS A 177 -22.16 16.28 3.13
N PRO A 178 -20.95 16.77 3.42
CA PRO A 178 -20.77 17.84 4.39
C PRO A 178 -21.48 19.13 3.94
N PRO A 179 -21.84 20.01 4.88
CA PRO A 179 -22.42 21.31 4.56
C PRO A 179 -21.49 22.16 3.69
N ALA A 180 -22.03 23.16 3.02
CA ALA A 180 -21.25 24.07 2.19
C ALA A 180 -20.14 24.76 3.00
N GLY A 181 -18.90 24.73 2.49
CA GLY A 181 -17.73 25.28 3.16
C GLY A 181 -17.13 24.38 4.24
N VAL A 182 -17.63 23.15 4.42
CA VAL A 182 -17.05 22.13 5.31
C VAL A 182 -16.54 20.96 4.49
N LYS A 183 -15.35 20.46 4.85
CA LYS A 183 -14.74 19.26 4.29
C LYS A 183 -14.51 18.24 5.38
N ALA A 184 -14.59 16.97 5.03
CA ALA A 184 -14.33 15.85 5.93
C ALA A 184 -13.12 15.04 5.43
N TYR A 185 -12.21 14.68 6.33
CA TYR A 185 -10.99 13.95 6.02
C TYR A 185 -10.80 12.78 6.98
N VAL A 186 -10.15 11.74 6.50
CA VAL A 186 -9.67 10.64 7.35
C VAL A 186 -8.17 10.81 7.54
N ALA A 187 -7.74 10.95 8.77
CA ALA A 187 -6.37 11.19 9.19
C ALA A 187 -6.00 10.25 10.34
N GLY A 188 -4.85 10.45 10.93
CA GLY A 188 -4.38 9.66 12.08
C GLY A 188 -3.46 8.52 11.67
N GLN A 189 -2.98 7.81 12.68
CA GLN A 189 -1.91 6.80 12.50
C GLN A 189 -2.34 5.67 11.56
N GLY A 190 -3.53 5.11 11.74
CA GLY A 190 -4.05 4.04 10.90
C GLY A 190 -4.20 4.46 9.44
N ALA A 191 -4.68 5.69 9.18
CA ALA A 191 -4.81 6.21 7.83
C ALA A 191 -3.43 6.41 7.15
N LEU A 192 -2.46 6.97 7.88
CA LEU A 192 -1.09 7.19 7.38
C LEU A 192 -0.40 5.86 7.03
N THR A 193 -0.58 4.86 7.88
CA THR A 193 -0.02 3.53 7.65
C THR A 193 -0.59 2.89 6.39
N ALA A 194 -1.91 2.92 6.22
CA ALA A 194 -2.57 2.40 5.03
C ALA A 194 -2.10 3.10 3.74
N ASP A 195 -1.78 4.41 3.78
CA ASP A 195 -1.22 5.14 2.63
C ASP A 195 0.19 4.70 2.28
N THR A 196 1.02 4.37 3.28
CA THR A 196 2.42 3.99 3.07
C THR A 196 2.56 2.62 2.41
N ILE A 197 1.64 1.71 2.69
CA ILE A 197 1.63 0.36 2.12
C ILE A 197 1.22 0.35 0.64
N VAL A 198 0.35 1.28 0.23
CA VAL A 198 -0.13 1.38 -1.17
C VAL A 198 0.92 1.95 -2.13
N VAL A 199 1.93 2.67 -1.63
CA VAL A 199 2.94 3.37 -2.45
C VAL A 199 4.23 2.57 -2.62
N GLY A 200 4.41 1.45 -1.95
CA GLY A 200 5.55 0.52 -2.05
C GLY A 200 5.27 -0.62 -3.01
#